data_8aa119ddddba372b0f030f661fc22f0a
#
_entry.id   8aa119ddddba372b0f030f661fc22f0a
#
_cell.length_a   1.000
_cell.length_b   1.000
_cell.length_c   1.000
_cell.angle_alpha   90.00
_cell.angle_beta   90.00
_cell.angle_gamma   90.00
#
_symmetry.space_group_name_H-M   'P 1'
#
loop_
_entity.id
_entity.type
_entity.pdbx_description
1 polymer ?
#
loop_
_entity_poly.entity_id
_entity_poly.type
_entity_poly.pdbx_seq_one_letter_code
_entity_poly.pdbx_strand_id
1 'polypeptide(L)'
;MLLFGTGGQLVEVYKDRALALPPLTATLARHQMEQTKIFTALKGVRGRKPVDLEALEGLIVRFSELVVEQRWIREIDINPLLASPDGLIALDARVVLFDPDTTEDQLPHPAIRPYPVEYVSPWTAKTGRSFLIRPIRPEDEPLIVDFHDRLSERTVVGRYFTSLALSARTAHERLTRICFIDYDRELALVAETQDRSGAKVIGGVSRLIRQDDGSATVAVVVADEFQGQGLGEKLLLRSLAAARTEHIQRVLLYFLPENVRMGGLSRKLGFALSDEKGLVRGELTL
;
A
#
# COMPACT_ATOMS: atom_id res chain seq x y z
N MET A 1 10.25 13.44 -5.93
CA MET A 1 9.78 14.59 -5.15
C MET A 1 9.17 15.59 -6.12
N LEU A 2 8.01 16.16 -5.78
CA LEU A 2 7.25 17.11 -6.61
C LEU A 2 7.31 18.50 -5.98
N LEU A 3 7.59 19.50 -6.80
CA LEU A 3 7.67 20.89 -6.38
C LEU A 3 6.53 21.69 -7.04
N PHE A 4 5.83 22.50 -6.27
CA PHE A 4 4.86 23.49 -6.73
C PHE A 4 5.24 24.87 -6.21
N GLY A 5 5.09 25.92 -7.02
CA GLY A 5 5.38 27.28 -6.57
C GLY A 5 5.23 28.33 -7.66
N THR A 6 5.69 29.53 -7.36
CA THR A 6 5.74 30.63 -8.32
C THR A 6 6.67 30.28 -9.47
N GLY A 7 6.16 30.28 -10.70
CA GLY A 7 6.94 30.05 -11.92
C GLY A 7 7.48 31.33 -12.56
N GLY A 8 8.20 31.15 -13.68
CA GLY A 8 8.73 32.24 -14.51
C GLY A 8 10.13 32.72 -14.10
N GLN A 9 10.59 33.82 -14.68
CA GLN A 9 11.98 34.30 -14.58
C GLN A 9 12.43 34.73 -13.16
N LEU A 10 11.50 34.97 -12.23
CA LEU A 10 11.81 35.44 -10.89
C LEU A 10 11.71 34.36 -9.82
N VAL A 11 11.62 33.12 -10.21
CA VAL A 11 11.48 31.95 -9.30
C VAL A 11 12.59 31.88 -8.25
N GLU A 12 13.80 32.19 -8.64
CA GLU A 12 14.98 32.15 -7.75
C GLU A 12 14.95 33.30 -6.71
N VAL A 13 14.31 34.40 -7.04
CA VAL A 13 14.20 35.58 -6.16
C VAL A 13 13.12 35.36 -5.10
N TYR A 14 11.95 34.90 -5.51
CA TYR A 14 10.80 34.74 -4.59
C TYR A 14 10.90 33.50 -3.70
N LYS A 15 11.55 32.43 -4.18
CA LYS A 15 11.71 31.14 -3.46
C LYS A 15 10.42 30.61 -2.84
N ASP A 16 9.28 30.95 -3.48
CA ASP A 16 7.94 30.56 -3.04
C ASP A 16 7.61 29.19 -3.61
N ARG A 17 7.85 28.15 -2.83
CA ARG A 17 7.70 26.77 -3.26
C ARG A 17 7.31 25.88 -2.10
N ALA A 18 6.53 24.82 -2.40
CA ALA A 18 6.19 23.73 -1.52
C ALA A 18 6.59 22.39 -2.15
N LEU A 19 7.03 21.47 -1.34
CA LEU A 19 7.46 20.12 -1.76
C LEU A 19 6.46 19.09 -1.30
N ALA A 20 6.23 18.06 -2.12
CA ALA A 20 5.42 16.90 -1.76
C ALA A 20 6.03 15.61 -2.31
N LEU A 21 5.67 14.49 -1.73
CA LEU A 21 6.05 13.16 -2.19
C LEU A 21 4.90 12.55 -2.99
N PRO A 22 5.09 12.22 -4.29
CA PRO A 22 4.09 11.51 -5.07
C PRO A 22 3.94 10.05 -4.60
N PRO A 23 2.75 9.40 -4.80
CA PRO A 23 1.57 9.95 -5.47
C PRO A 23 0.75 10.90 -4.60
N LEU A 24 0.10 11.90 -5.24
CA LEU A 24 -0.74 12.87 -4.55
C LEU A 24 -2.22 12.61 -4.81
N THR A 25 -3.03 12.81 -3.76
CA THR A 25 -4.48 12.95 -3.88
C THR A 25 -4.86 14.42 -4.08
N ALA A 26 -6.10 14.71 -4.47
CA ALA A 26 -6.58 16.09 -4.59
C ALA A 26 -6.40 16.89 -3.29
N THR A 27 -6.65 16.25 -2.12
CA THR A 27 -6.43 16.86 -0.80
C THR A 27 -4.97 17.22 -0.57
N LEU A 28 -4.04 16.33 -0.92
CA LEU A 28 -2.60 16.58 -0.76
C LEU A 28 -2.10 17.63 -1.75
N ALA A 29 -2.60 17.62 -2.99
CA ALA A 29 -2.31 18.65 -3.98
C ALA A 29 -2.77 20.04 -3.51
N ARG A 30 -4.00 20.14 -2.99
CA ARG A 30 -4.51 21.38 -2.38
C ARG A 30 -3.63 21.82 -1.22
N HIS A 31 -3.31 20.94 -0.30
CA HIS A 31 -2.45 21.26 0.83
C HIS A 31 -1.07 21.75 0.40
N GLN A 32 -0.47 21.15 -0.64
CA GLN A 32 0.80 21.61 -1.21
C GLN A 32 0.67 23.03 -1.77
N MET A 33 -0.40 23.34 -2.50
CA MET A 33 -0.64 24.70 -3.01
C MET A 33 -0.80 25.71 -1.87
N GLU A 34 -1.55 25.37 -0.81
CA GLU A 34 -1.82 26.24 0.34
C GLU A 34 -0.56 26.65 1.12
N GLN A 35 0.50 25.88 1.04
CA GLN A 35 1.79 26.19 1.64
C GLN A 35 2.55 27.31 0.90
N THR A 36 2.10 27.72 -0.29
CA THR A 36 2.75 28.74 -1.10
C THR A 36 2.06 30.11 -0.97
N LYS A 37 2.83 31.18 -1.14
CA LYS A 37 2.28 32.55 -1.18
C LYS A 37 1.46 32.80 -2.46
N ILE A 38 1.88 32.15 -3.57
CA ILE A 38 1.16 32.28 -4.84
C ILE A 38 -0.28 31.78 -4.73
N PHE A 39 -0.60 30.85 -3.85
CA PHE A 39 -1.96 30.35 -3.63
C PHE A 39 -2.95 31.48 -3.30
N THR A 40 -2.50 32.49 -2.54
CA THR A 40 -3.33 33.69 -2.26
C THR A 40 -3.68 34.44 -3.53
N ALA A 41 -2.74 34.56 -4.46
CA ALA A 41 -2.99 35.22 -5.75
C ALA A 41 -3.91 34.37 -6.66
N LEU A 42 -3.77 33.02 -6.63
CA LEU A 42 -4.61 32.10 -7.39
C LEU A 42 -6.09 32.15 -6.98
N LYS A 43 -6.38 32.46 -5.72
CA LYS A 43 -7.76 32.67 -5.21
C LYS A 43 -8.39 33.98 -5.68
N GLY A 44 -7.66 34.81 -6.42
CA GLY A 44 -8.09 36.11 -6.89
C GLY A 44 -7.74 37.24 -5.92
N VAL A 45 -7.09 38.27 -6.43
CA VAL A 45 -6.68 39.46 -5.68
C VAL A 45 -7.03 40.72 -6.48
N ARG A 46 -7.36 41.81 -5.78
CA ARG A 46 -7.60 43.12 -6.37
C ARG A 46 -8.58 43.12 -7.54
N GLY A 47 -9.73 42.44 -7.41
CA GLY A 47 -10.77 42.36 -8.43
C GLY A 47 -10.50 41.39 -9.59
N ARG A 48 -9.40 40.65 -9.58
CA ARG A 48 -9.17 39.54 -10.52
C ARG A 48 -9.97 38.32 -10.08
N LYS A 49 -10.58 37.64 -11.06
CA LYS A 49 -11.26 36.37 -10.80
C LYS A 49 -10.25 35.30 -10.34
N PRO A 50 -10.67 34.35 -9.46
CA PRO A 50 -9.84 33.22 -9.13
C PRO A 50 -9.55 32.36 -10.36
N VAL A 51 -8.43 31.67 -10.35
CA VAL A 51 -8.15 30.64 -11.36
C VAL A 51 -9.02 29.41 -11.09
N ASP A 52 -9.12 28.53 -12.07
CA ASP A 52 -9.74 27.21 -11.87
C ASP A 52 -8.83 26.36 -10.97
N LEU A 53 -9.07 26.41 -9.66
CA LEU A 53 -8.28 25.70 -8.65
C LEU A 53 -8.50 24.18 -8.74
N GLU A 54 -9.70 23.73 -9.11
CA GLU A 54 -10.01 22.30 -9.24
C GLU A 54 -9.25 21.71 -10.43
N ALA A 55 -9.21 22.40 -11.57
CA ALA A 55 -8.40 21.99 -12.70
C ALA A 55 -6.91 21.95 -12.35
N LEU A 56 -6.41 22.91 -11.55
CA LEU A 56 -5.02 22.95 -11.11
C LEU A 56 -4.67 21.79 -10.17
N GLU A 57 -5.54 21.46 -9.20
CA GLU A 57 -5.42 20.29 -8.34
C GLU A 57 -5.36 19.02 -9.18
N GLY A 58 -6.31 18.87 -10.10
CA GLY A 58 -6.36 17.73 -11.02
C GLY A 58 -5.11 17.60 -11.90
N LEU A 59 -4.50 18.72 -12.30
CA LEU A 59 -3.22 18.71 -13.03
C LEU A 59 -2.07 18.19 -12.14
N ILE A 60 -1.98 18.70 -10.90
CA ILE A 60 -0.94 18.28 -9.95
C ILE A 60 -1.06 16.78 -9.64
N VAL A 61 -2.29 16.26 -9.46
CA VAL A 61 -2.53 14.82 -9.26
C VAL A 61 -2.03 14.01 -10.46
N ARG A 62 -2.48 14.33 -11.68
CA ARG A 62 -2.04 13.65 -12.90
C ARG A 62 -0.53 13.76 -13.13
N PHE A 63 0.07 14.89 -12.81
CA PHE A 63 1.52 15.08 -12.89
C PHE A 63 2.25 14.18 -11.88
N SER A 64 1.71 14.02 -10.68
CA SER A 64 2.26 13.11 -9.67
C SER A 64 2.14 11.64 -10.08
N GLU A 65 1.04 11.24 -10.71
CA GLU A 65 0.84 9.90 -11.28
C GLU A 65 1.84 9.63 -12.40
N LEU A 66 2.01 10.57 -13.33
CA LEU A 66 3.00 10.47 -14.40
C LEU A 66 4.41 10.20 -13.89
N VAL A 67 4.83 10.93 -12.84
CA VAL A 67 6.19 10.77 -12.24
C VAL A 67 6.34 9.39 -11.57
N VAL A 68 5.27 8.82 -11.02
CA VAL A 68 5.28 7.50 -10.39
C VAL A 68 5.29 6.38 -11.43
N GLU A 69 4.50 6.52 -12.49
CA GLU A 69 4.34 5.50 -13.53
C GLU A 69 5.52 5.47 -14.50
N GLN A 70 6.07 6.66 -14.82
CA GLN A 70 7.15 6.80 -15.81
C GLN A 70 8.51 6.92 -15.13
N ARG A 71 9.00 5.83 -14.56
CA ARG A 71 10.27 5.78 -13.83
C ARG A 71 11.50 6.18 -14.66
N TRP A 72 11.40 6.13 -15.99
CA TRP A 72 12.43 6.58 -16.92
C TRP A 72 12.59 8.11 -16.97
N ILE A 73 11.62 8.86 -16.44
CA ILE A 73 11.74 10.31 -16.32
C ILE A 73 12.62 10.63 -15.10
N ARG A 74 13.79 11.18 -15.36
CA ARG A 74 14.72 11.66 -14.34
C ARG A 74 14.28 13.03 -13.78
N GLU A 75 13.89 13.94 -14.68
CA GLU A 75 13.38 15.26 -14.36
C GLU A 75 12.24 15.62 -15.30
N ILE A 76 11.23 16.28 -14.79
CA ILE A 76 10.17 16.89 -15.58
C ILE A 76 9.81 18.24 -14.96
N ASP A 77 9.69 19.26 -15.79
CA ASP A 77 9.39 20.62 -15.40
C ASP A 77 8.35 21.23 -16.35
N ILE A 78 7.38 21.92 -15.79
CA ILE A 78 6.42 22.77 -16.52
C ILE A 78 6.58 24.18 -15.97
N ASN A 79 7.29 25.05 -16.69
CA ASN A 79 7.62 26.37 -16.19
C ASN A 79 7.83 27.40 -17.31
N PRO A 80 6.89 28.39 -17.43
CA PRO A 80 5.75 28.59 -16.55
C PRO A 80 4.47 27.85 -17.01
N LEU A 81 3.63 27.53 -16.05
CA LEU A 81 2.24 27.18 -16.26
C LEU A 81 1.38 28.43 -16.11
N LEU A 82 0.67 28.83 -17.15
CA LEU A 82 -0.31 29.90 -17.10
C LEU A 82 -1.63 29.35 -16.56
N ALA A 83 -2.06 29.87 -15.41
CA ALA A 83 -3.34 29.52 -14.80
C ALA A 83 -4.31 30.71 -14.87
N SER A 84 -5.51 30.48 -15.37
CA SER A 84 -6.56 31.48 -15.54
C SER A 84 -7.93 30.92 -15.12
N PRO A 85 -8.97 31.77 -15.00
CA PRO A 85 -10.34 31.28 -14.81
C PRO A 85 -10.85 30.40 -15.96
N ASP A 86 -10.28 30.56 -17.15
CA ASP A 86 -10.73 29.85 -18.37
C ASP A 86 -9.95 28.57 -18.64
N GLY A 87 -8.91 28.26 -17.83
CA GLY A 87 -8.13 27.05 -17.95
C GLY A 87 -6.63 27.20 -17.67
N LEU A 88 -5.89 26.15 -17.97
CA LEU A 88 -4.47 25.99 -17.72
C LEU A 88 -3.72 25.80 -19.04
N ILE A 89 -2.60 26.50 -19.22
CA ILE A 89 -1.75 26.38 -20.43
C ILE A 89 -0.30 26.25 -19.98
N ALA A 90 0.34 25.14 -20.32
CA ALA A 90 1.79 24.99 -20.20
C ALA A 90 2.46 25.83 -21.30
N LEU A 91 3.28 26.79 -20.94
CA LEU A 91 3.99 27.65 -21.89
C LEU A 91 5.33 27.03 -22.27
N ASP A 92 5.94 26.30 -21.33
CA ASP A 92 7.15 25.53 -21.57
C ASP A 92 7.10 24.22 -20.73
N ALA A 93 7.64 23.15 -21.30
CA ALA A 93 7.76 21.86 -20.63
C ALA A 93 9.05 21.17 -21.04
N ARG A 94 9.82 20.73 -20.05
CA ARG A 94 11.08 20.02 -20.25
C ARG A 94 11.00 18.64 -19.59
N VAL A 95 11.44 17.61 -20.31
CA VAL A 95 11.58 16.24 -19.80
C VAL A 95 13.03 15.79 -20.01
N VAL A 96 13.64 15.27 -18.97
CA VAL A 96 14.96 14.66 -19.01
C VAL A 96 14.80 13.19 -18.62
N LEU A 97 15.27 12.29 -19.46
CA LEU A 97 15.25 10.86 -19.22
C LEU A 97 16.56 10.39 -18.58
N PHE A 98 16.53 9.23 -17.94
CA PHE A 98 17.74 8.52 -17.58
C PHE A 98 18.51 8.10 -18.83
N ASP A 99 19.80 7.81 -18.66
CA ASP A 99 20.66 7.35 -19.73
C ASP A 99 20.09 6.06 -20.37
N PRO A 100 20.12 5.89 -21.71
CA PRO A 100 19.66 4.68 -22.39
C PRO A 100 20.32 3.38 -21.91
N ASP A 101 21.53 3.47 -21.36
CA ASP A 101 22.27 2.32 -20.82
C ASP A 101 21.83 1.96 -19.38
N THR A 102 20.94 2.76 -18.75
CA THR A 102 20.39 2.47 -17.44
C THR A 102 19.46 1.25 -17.52
N THR A 103 19.62 0.28 -16.64
CA THR A 103 18.73 -0.88 -16.56
C THR A 103 17.54 -0.60 -15.63
N GLU A 104 16.44 -1.35 -15.76
CA GLU A 104 15.21 -1.09 -15.02
C GLU A 104 15.39 -1.21 -13.50
N ASP A 105 16.27 -2.09 -13.06
CA ASP A 105 16.63 -2.29 -11.65
C ASP A 105 17.45 -1.14 -11.04
N GLN A 106 18.08 -0.33 -11.88
CA GLN A 106 18.83 0.86 -11.48
C GLN A 106 17.94 2.11 -11.37
N LEU A 107 16.71 2.05 -11.90
CA LEU A 107 15.79 3.18 -11.83
C LEU A 107 15.32 3.41 -10.39
N PRO A 108 15.21 4.67 -9.95
CA PRO A 108 14.73 4.98 -8.60
C PRO A 108 13.31 4.48 -8.39
N HIS A 109 13.03 3.98 -7.17
CA HIS A 109 11.69 3.70 -6.74
C HIS A 109 11.04 4.96 -6.13
N PRO A 110 9.72 5.14 -6.28
CA PRO A 110 9.00 6.19 -5.57
C PRO A 110 9.24 6.08 -4.06
N ALA A 111 9.39 7.22 -3.37
CA ALA A 111 9.54 7.24 -1.91
C ALA A 111 8.29 6.71 -1.18
N ILE A 112 7.14 6.77 -1.83
CA ILE A 112 5.88 6.17 -1.39
C ILE A 112 5.41 5.25 -2.51
N ARG A 113 5.36 3.94 -2.24
CA ARG A 113 4.82 2.97 -3.19
C ARG A 113 3.32 3.16 -3.30
N PRO A 114 2.77 3.35 -4.52
CA PRO A 114 1.32 3.40 -4.71
C PRO A 114 0.66 2.06 -4.33
N TYR A 115 -0.67 2.10 -4.16
CA TYR A 115 -1.44 0.88 -3.90
C TYR A 115 -1.18 -0.19 -4.96
N PRO A 116 -0.67 -1.38 -4.58
CA PRO A 116 -0.18 -2.37 -5.54
C PRO A 116 -1.35 -3.18 -6.12
N VAL A 117 -1.99 -2.60 -7.15
CA VAL A 117 -3.17 -3.17 -7.83
C VAL A 117 -2.90 -4.52 -8.50
N GLU A 118 -1.66 -4.83 -8.83
CA GLU A 118 -1.21 -6.08 -9.42
C GLU A 118 -1.47 -7.31 -8.53
N TYR A 119 -1.63 -7.10 -7.23
CA TYR A 119 -1.98 -8.18 -6.28
C TYR A 119 -3.49 -8.34 -6.08
N VAL A 120 -4.32 -7.54 -6.74
CA VAL A 120 -5.79 -7.68 -6.69
C VAL A 120 -6.22 -8.84 -7.59
N SER A 121 -6.92 -9.82 -7.03
CA SER A 121 -7.40 -10.95 -7.82
C SER A 121 -8.62 -11.62 -7.18
N PRO A 122 -9.61 -12.03 -7.98
CA PRO A 122 -10.71 -12.85 -7.49
C PRO A 122 -10.23 -14.28 -7.21
N TRP A 123 -10.90 -14.93 -6.27
CA TRP A 123 -10.72 -16.35 -5.98
C TRP A 123 -12.02 -16.95 -5.46
N THR A 124 -12.34 -18.17 -5.88
CA THR A 124 -13.50 -18.91 -5.41
C THR A 124 -13.05 -20.13 -4.62
N ALA A 125 -13.54 -20.25 -3.38
CA ALA A 125 -13.29 -21.39 -2.51
C ALA A 125 -13.97 -22.67 -3.04
N LYS A 126 -13.55 -23.85 -2.56
CA LYS A 126 -14.19 -25.13 -2.92
C LYS A 126 -15.68 -25.18 -2.54
N THR A 127 -16.10 -24.38 -1.59
CA THR A 127 -17.49 -24.23 -1.16
C THR A 127 -18.34 -23.40 -2.10
N GLY A 128 -17.77 -22.82 -3.18
CA GLY A 128 -18.45 -21.92 -4.11
C GLY A 128 -18.45 -20.44 -3.64
N ARG A 129 -17.93 -20.15 -2.45
CA ARG A 129 -17.85 -18.75 -1.97
C ARG A 129 -16.76 -17.98 -2.71
N SER A 130 -17.11 -16.81 -3.19
CA SER A 130 -16.18 -15.91 -3.88
C SER A 130 -15.53 -14.93 -2.90
N PHE A 131 -14.24 -14.67 -3.13
CA PHE A 131 -13.43 -13.70 -2.39
C PHE A 131 -12.71 -12.80 -3.39
N LEU A 132 -12.55 -11.53 -3.04
CA LEU A 132 -11.59 -10.63 -3.65
C LEU A 132 -10.36 -10.58 -2.75
N ILE A 133 -9.23 -11.15 -3.22
CA ILE A 133 -7.95 -11.03 -2.51
C ILE A 133 -7.28 -9.77 -3.03
N ARG A 134 -6.93 -8.86 -2.11
CA ARG A 134 -6.36 -7.57 -2.44
C ARG A 134 -5.46 -7.06 -1.31
N PRO A 135 -4.54 -6.14 -1.59
CA PRO A 135 -3.81 -5.43 -0.53
C PRO A 135 -4.78 -4.72 0.42
N ILE A 136 -4.38 -4.63 1.70
CA ILE A 136 -5.14 -3.88 2.71
C ILE A 136 -5.10 -2.39 2.38
N ARG A 137 -6.13 -1.65 2.80
CA ARG A 137 -6.25 -0.21 2.62
C ARG A 137 -6.52 0.46 3.97
N PRO A 138 -6.22 1.76 4.11
CA PRO A 138 -6.60 2.53 5.30
C PRO A 138 -8.08 2.41 5.66
N GLU A 139 -8.94 2.42 4.65
CA GLU A 139 -10.41 2.36 4.79
C GLU A 139 -10.91 1.00 5.31
N ASP A 140 -10.05 0.00 5.38
CA ASP A 140 -10.39 -1.33 5.91
C ASP A 140 -10.43 -1.39 7.44
N GLU A 141 -10.04 -0.32 8.14
CA GLU A 141 -10.00 -0.32 9.61
C GLU A 141 -11.30 -0.84 10.25
N PRO A 142 -12.51 -0.39 9.86
CA PRO A 142 -13.75 -0.93 10.42
C PRO A 142 -13.95 -2.42 10.12
N LEU A 143 -13.58 -2.87 8.93
CA LEU A 143 -13.67 -4.29 8.55
C LEU A 143 -12.65 -5.15 9.31
N ILE A 144 -11.50 -4.61 9.67
CA ILE A 144 -10.49 -5.29 10.50
C ILE A 144 -10.95 -5.36 11.96
N VAL A 145 -11.66 -4.35 12.50
CA VAL A 145 -12.30 -4.43 13.81
C VAL A 145 -13.25 -5.62 13.84
N ASP A 146 -14.19 -5.67 12.90
CA ASP A 146 -15.18 -6.73 12.76
C ASP A 146 -14.52 -8.11 12.52
N PHE A 147 -13.46 -8.18 11.71
CA PHE A 147 -12.67 -9.38 11.54
C PHE A 147 -12.08 -9.89 12.86
N HIS A 148 -11.51 -8.99 13.68
CA HIS A 148 -10.94 -9.37 14.97
C HIS A 148 -11.99 -9.81 15.99
N ASP A 149 -13.19 -9.26 15.95
CA ASP A 149 -14.30 -9.67 16.83
C ASP A 149 -14.75 -11.11 16.54
N ARG A 150 -14.70 -11.53 15.28
CA ARG A 150 -15.08 -12.88 14.83
C ARG A 150 -14.00 -13.96 15.02
N LEU A 151 -12.82 -13.62 15.56
CA LEU A 151 -11.77 -14.59 15.84
C LEU A 151 -12.00 -15.26 17.20
N SER A 152 -12.05 -16.59 17.24
CA SER A 152 -11.99 -17.33 18.49
C SER A 152 -10.66 -17.12 19.22
N GLU A 153 -10.65 -17.31 20.53
CA GLU A 153 -9.42 -17.22 21.32
C GLU A 153 -8.34 -18.19 20.82
N ARG A 154 -8.73 -19.39 20.41
CA ARG A 154 -7.82 -20.37 19.81
C ARG A 154 -7.13 -19.81 18.55
N THR A 155 -7.87 -19.14 17.69
CA THR A 155 -7.33 -18.51 16.46
C THR A 155 -6.41 -17.34 16.82
N VAL A 156 -6.78 -16.55 17.84
CA VAL A 156 -5.95 -15.44 18.34
C VAL A 156 -4.62 -15.97 18.90
N VAL A 157 -4.66 -16.95 19.81
CA VAL A 157 -3.44 -17.55 20.37
C VAL A 157 -2.59 -18.19 19.28
N GLY A 158 -3.21 -18.90 18.33
CA GLY A 158 -2.50 -19.49 17.19
C GLY A 158 -1.78 -18.47 16.31
N ARG A 159 -2.26 -17.21 16.27
CA ARG A 159 -1.67 -16.14 15.47
C ARG A 159 -0.67 -15.29 16.23
N TYR A 160 -0.93 -14.99 17.50
CA TYR A 160 -0.15 -14.03 18.32
C TYR A 160 0.72 -14.70 19.37
N PHE A 161 0.60 -16.04 19.52
CA PHE A 161 1.33 -16.87 20.49
C PHE A 161 1.00 -16.53 21.94
N THR A 162 0.00 -15.70 22.17
CA THR A 162 -0.51 -15.31 23.47
C THR A 162 -1.98 -14.94 23.37
N SER A 163 -2.69 -14.99 24.49
CA SER A 163 -4.03 -14.40 24.58
C SER A 163 -3.92 -12.88 24.49
N LEU A 164 -4.72 -12.28 23.63
CA LEU A 164 -4.72 -10.85 23.40
C LEU A 164 -6.16 -10.32 23.41
N ALA A 165 -6.49 -9.49 24.38
CA ALA A 165 -7.82 -8.93 24.54
C ALA A 165 -8.32 -8.23 23.27
N LEU A 166 -9.61 -8.32 22.98
CA LEU A 166 -10.22 -7.69 21.80
C LEU A 166 -9.92 -6.19 21.75
N SER A 167 -10.08 -5.48 22.88
CA SER A 167 -9.77 -4.05 22.97
C SER A 167 -8.35 -3.69 22.57
N ALA A 168 -7.37 -4.56 22.91
CA ALA A 168 -5.98 -4.37 22.50
C ALA A 168 -5.75 -4.67 21.01
N ARG A 169 -6.52 -5.62 20.44
CA ARG A 169 -6.45 -5.97 19.00
C ARG A 169 -7.11 -4.93 18.11
N THR A 170 -8.13 -4.24 18.62
CA THR A 170 -8.96 -3.27 17.89
C THR A 170 -8.69 -1.83 18.28
N ALA A 171 -7.68 -1.56 19.12
CA ALA A 171 -7.26 -0.21 19.45
C ALA A 171 -6.87 0.56 18.16
N HIS A 172 -7.45 1.76 17.97
CA HIS A 172 -7.24 2.59 16.78
C HIS A 172 -5.75 2.80 16.45
N GLU A 173 -4.91 3.10 17.45
CA GLU A 173 -3.46 3.24 17.27
C GLU A 173 -2.80 2.00 16.67
N ARG A 174 -3.24 0.80 17.06
CA ARG A 174 -2.77 -0.46 16.49
C ARG A 174 -3.30 -0.65 15.05
N LEU A 175 -4.59 -0.38 14.83
CA LEU A 175 -5.24 -0.56 13.53
C LEU A 175 -4.67 0.41 12.50
N THR A 176 -4.37 1.64 12.89
CA THR A 176 -3.65 2.59 12.04
C THR A 176 -2.34 1.97 11.53
N ARG A 177 -1.52 1.38 12.40
CA ARG A 177 -0.24 0.75 11.98
C ARG A 177 -0.41 -0.45 11.06
N ILE A 178 -1.52 -1.19 11.16
CA ILE A 178 -1.74 -2.40 10.36
C ILE A 178 -2.55 -2.18 9.09
N CYS A 179 -3.24 -1.05 8.95
CA CYS A 179 -3.98 -0.68 7.74
C CYS A 179 -3.24 0.35 6.88
N PHE A 180 -2.49 1.28 7.50
CA PHE A 180 -1.65 2.26 6.81
C PHE A 180 -0.21 1.74 6.71
N ILE A 181 0.01 0.81 5.81
CA ILE A 181 1.31 0.15 5.65
C ILE A 181 2.15 0.80 4.54
N ASP A 182 3.45 0.72 4.70
CA ASP A 182 4.42 0.99 3.65
C ASP A 182 4.57 -0.25 2.77
N TYR A 183 4.02 -0.21 1.56
CA TYR A 183 4.00 -1.37 0.65
C TYR A 183 5.39 -1.82 0.19
N ASP A 184 6.46 -1.03 0.38
CA ASP A 184 7.84 -1.45 0.13
C ASP A 184 8.37 -2.36 1.22
N ARG A 185 7.88 -2.21 2.45
CA ARG A 185 8.32 -2.95 3.63
C ARG A 185 7.38 -4.08 4.00
N GLU A 186 6.10 -3.91 3.74
CA GLU A 186 5.06 -4.83 4.15
C GLU A 186 3.98 -4.96 3.09
N LEU A 187 3.61 -6.19 2.74
CA LEU A 187 2.42 -6.49 1.95
C LEU A 187 1.42 -7.25 2.82
N ALA A 188 0.29 -6.63 3.13
CA ALA A 188 -0.83 -7.30 3.78
C ALA A 188 -1.94 -7.55 2.76
N LEU A 189 -2.30 -8.81 2.54
CA LEU A 189 -3.40 -9.21 1.68
C LEU A 189 -4.62 -9.54 2.53
N VAL A 190 -5.75 -8.95 2.20
CA VAL A 190 -7.05 -9.26 2.79
C VAL A 190 -7.91 -10.05 1.80
N ALA A 191 -8.70 -10.99 2.29
CA ALA A 191 -9.70 -11.71 1.51
C ALA A 191 -11.08 -11.14 1.83
N GLU A 192 -11.55 -10.21 0.99
CA GLU A 192 -12.88 -9.58 1.10
C GLU A 192 -13.93 -10.52 0.52
N THR A 193 -15.05 -10.68 1.22
CA THR A 193 -16.24 -11.40 0.75
C THR A 193 -17.50 -10.72 1.28
N GLN A 194 -18.65 -11.30 1.04
CA GLN A 194 -19.92 -10.86 1.64
C GLN A 194 -20.39 -11.91 2.67
N ASP A 195 -20.96 -11.42 3.77
CA ASP A 195 -21.66 -12.26 4.73
C ASP A 195 -23.06 -12.66 4.24
N ARG A 196 -23.86 -13.30 5.09
CA ARG A 196 -25.22 -13.72 4.74
C ARG A 196 -26.20 -12.55 4.54
N SER A 197 -25.88 -11.38 5.07
CA SER A 197 -26.67 -10.15 4.90
C SER A 197 -26.31 -9.38 3.63
N GLY A 198 -25.21 -9.77 2.93
CA GLY A 198 -24.65 -9.05 1.81
C GLY A 198 -23.64 -7.96 2.21
N ALA A 199 -23.36 -7.80 3.50
CA ALA A 199 -22.35 -6.84 3.97
C ALA A 199 -20.93 -7.34 3.66
N LYS A 200 -20.06 -6.40 3.31
CA LYS A 200 -18.63 -6.70 3.09
C LYS A 200 -17.97 -7.11 4.40
N VAL A 201 -17.19 -8.18 4.35
CA VAL A 201 -16.44 -8.70 5.49
C VAL A 201 -15.07 -9.22 5.02
N ILE A 202 -14.09 -9.20 5.93
CA ILE A 202 -12.79 -9.82 5.71
C ILE A 202 -12.83 -11.24 6.27
N GLY A 203 -12.56 -12.23 5.42
CA GLY A 203 -12.51 -13.63 5.80
C GLY A 203 -11.13 -14.11 6.24
N GLY A 204 -10.07 -13.42 5.84
CA GLY A 204 -8.69 -13.76 6.21
C GLY A 204 -7.71 -12.68 5.83
N VAL A 205 -6.57 -12.69 6.50
CA VAL A 205 -5.46 -11.75 6.29
C VAL A 205 -4.15 -12.52 6.23
N SER A 206 -3.29 -12.21 5.26
CA SER A 206 -1.88 -12.59 5.28
C SER A 206 -1.01 -11.35 5.28
N ARG A 207 0.12 -11.42 5.99
CA ARG A 207 1.11 -10.34 6.07
C ARG A 207 2.49 -10.89 5.71
N LEU A 208 3.12 -10.26 4.75
CA LEU A 208 4.50 -10.50 4.34
C LEU A 208 5.30 -9.27 4.75
N ILE A 209 6.23 -9.42 5.68
CA ILE A 209 7.03 -8.31 6.23
C ILE A 209 8.49 -8.54 5.86
N ARG A 210 9.07 -7.62 5.11
CA ARG A 210 10.48 -7.65 4.72
C ARG A 210 11.36 -7.42 5.95
N GLN A 211 12.46 -8.16 6.05
CA GLN A 211 13.47 -8.04 7.10
C GLN A 211 14.73 -7.36 6.55
N ASP A 212 15.54 -6.80 7.44
CA ASP A 212 16.78 -6.10 7.08
C ASP A 212 17.84 -7.02 6.44
N ASP A 213 17.72 -8.34 6.66
CA ASP A 213 18.63 -9.36 6.07
C ASP A 213 18.20 -9.81 4.66
N GLY A 214 17.22 -9.14 4.04
CA GLY A 214 16.67 -9.49 2.73
C GLY A 214 15.70 -10.67 2.74
N SER A 215 15.43 -11.29 3.88
CA SER A 215 14.35 -12.25 4.05
C SER A 215 13.01 -11.57 4.28
N ALA A 216 11.93 -12.35 4.33
CA ALA A 216 10.63 -11.86 4.80
C ALA A 216 9.97 -12.86 5.74
N THR A 217 9.18 -12.33 6.67
CA THR A 217 8.32 -13.15 7.53
C THR A 217 6.90 -13.11 7.00
N VAL A 218 6.26 -14.27 6.84
CA VAL A 218 4.86 -14.39 6.46
C VAL A 218 4.01 -14.93 7.60
N ALA A 219 2.84 -14.35 7.80
CA ALA A 219 1.85 -14.82 8.75
C ALA A 219 0.46 -14.79 8.13
N VAL A 220 -0.37 -15.77 8.46
CA VAL A 220 -1.75 -15.89 7.94
C VAL A 220 -2.71 -16.11 9.10
N VAL A 221 -3.87 -15.45 9.04
CA VAL A 221 -5.00 -15.70 9.93
C VAL A 221 -6.28 -15.73 9.12
N VAL A 222 -7.18 -16.66 9.44
CA VAL A 222 -8.48 -16.85 8.79
C VAL A 222 -9.55 -16.89 9.86
N ALA A 223 -10.61 -16.11 9.70
CA ALA A 223 -11.74 -16.13 10.63
C ALA A 223 -12.36 -17.54 10.67
N ASP A 224 -12.80 -17.95 11.86
CA ASP A 224 -13.15 -19.36 12.14
C ASP A 224 -14.19 -19.93 11.17
N GLU A 225 -15.18 -19.12 10.78
CA GLU A 225 -16.22 -19.49 9.82
C GLU A 225 -15.72 -19.75 8.39
N PHE A 226 -14.55 -19.23 8.04
CA PHE A 226 -13.92 -19.39 6.71
C PHE A 226 -12.76 -20.39 6.71
N GLN A 227 -12.44 -20.99 7.87
CA GLN A 227 -11.43 -22.04 7.97
C GLN A 227 -11.86 -23.33 7.25
N GLY A 228 -10.88 -24.16 6.87
CA GLY A 228 -11.14 -25.43 6.20
C GLY A 228 -11.57 -25.35 4.73
N GLN A 229 -11.71 -24.12 4.17
CA GLN A 229 -12.17 -23.89 2.78
C GLN A 229 -11.01 -23.65 1.78
N GLY A 230 -9.75 -23.74 2.23
CA GLY A 230 -8.56 -23.48 1.43
C GLY A 230 -8.08 -22.03 1.43
N LEU A 231 -8.79 -21.12 2.16
CA LEU A 231 -8.47 -19.69 2.15
C LEU A 231 -7.07 -19.38 2.68
N GLY A 232 -6.67 -20.03 3.80
CA GLY A 232 -5.33 -19.84 4.38
C GLY A 232 -4.21 -20.30 3.43
N GLU A 233 -4.39 -21.41 2.74
CA GLU A 233 -3.46 -21.89 1.69
C GLU A 233 -3.38 -20.88 0.54
N LYS A 234 -4.52 -20.37 0.08
CA LYS A 234 -4.58 -19.41 -1.01
C LYS A 234 -3.88 -18.10 -0.66
N LEU A 235 -4.12 -17.56 0.54
CA LEU A 235 -3.46 -16.34 1.02
C LEU A 235 -1.95 -16.54 1.13
N LEU A 236 -1.49 -17.67 1.67
CA LEU A 236 -0.06 -17.98 1.78
C LEU A 236 0.58 -18.11 0.39
N LEU A 237 -0.05 -18.83 -0.55
CA LEU A 237 0.44 -18.94 -1.93
C LEU A 237 0.53 -17.56 -2.63
N ARG A 238 -0.43 -16.66 -2.38
CA ARG A 238 -0.38 -15.29 -2.93
C ARG A 238 0.76 -14.48 -2.32
N SER A 239 0.98 -14.59 -1.01
CA SER A 239 2.12 -13.94 -0.35
C SER A 239 3.46 -14.47 -0.87
N LEU A 240 3.59 -15.78 -1.11
CA LEU A 240 4.81 -16.37 -1.68
C LEU A 240 5.02 -15.92 -3.15
N ALA A 241 3.96 -15.82 -3.93
CA ALA A 241 4.04 -15.29 -5.29
C ALA A 241 4.51 -13.83 -5.28
N ALA A 242 3.94 -13.00 -4.40
CA ALA A 242 4.39 -11.62 -4.21
C ALA A 242 5.86 -11.56 -3.76
N ALA A 243 6.28 -12.42 -2.82
CA ALA A 243 7.67 -12.48 -2.37
C ALA A 243 8.65 -12.76 -3.54
N ARG A 244 8.27 -13.62 -4.50
CA ARG A 244 9.08 -13.85 -5.71
C ARG A 244 9.16 -12.62 -6.61
N THR A 245 8.03 -11.97 -6.86
CA THR A 245 7.97 -10.71 -7.66
C THR A 245 8.80 -9.61 -7.00
N GLU A 246 8.85 -9.58 -5.68
CA GLU A 246 9.62 -8.62 -4.88
C GLU A 246 11.09 -9.04 -4.66
N HIS A 247 11.56 -10.08 -5.38
CA HIS A 247 12.94 -10.61 -5.30
C HIS A 247 13.38 -11.01 -3.87
N ILE A 248 12.43 -11.39 -3.02
CA ILE A 248 12.72 -11.94 -1.69
C ILE A 248 13.17 -13.40 -1.87
N GLN A 249 14.39 -13.70 -1.43
CA GLN A 249 14.98 -15.00 -1.64
C GLN A 249 14.55 -16.03 -0.58
N ARG A 250 14.19 -15.58 0.62
CA ARG A 250 13.92 -16.45 1.78
C ARG A 250 12.71 -15.97 2.55
N VAL A 251 11.74 -16.86 2.76
CA VAL A 251 10.52 -16.58 3.53
C VAL A 251 10.48 -17.43 4.77
N LEU A 252 10.22 -16.78 5.91
CA LEU A 252 10.08 -17.38 7.23
C LEU A 252 8.63 -17.35 7.68
N LEU A 253 8.22 -18.35 8.44
CA LEU A 253 6.95 -18.34 9.18
C LEU A 253 7.14 -19.02 10.54
N TYR A 254 6.27 -18.66 11.48
CA TYR A 254 6.30 -19.18 12.84
C TYR A 254 4.90 -19.61 13.25
N PHE A 255 4.80 -20.72 13.98
CA PHE A 255 3.54 -21.21 14.53
C PHE A 255 3.78 -22.08 15.78
N LEU A 256 2.72 -22.24 16.59
CA LEU A 256 2.74 -23.11 17.75
C LEU A 256 2.80 -24.59 17.34
N PRO A 257 3.55 -25.48 18.02
CA PRO A 257 3.64 -26.90 17.71
C PRO A 257 2.27 -27.60 17.60
N GLU A 258 1.29 -27.15 18.37
CA GLU A 258 -0.08 -27.67 18.37
C GLU A 258 -0.88 -27.30 17.10
N ASN A 259 -0.37 -26.36 16.30
CA ASN A 259 -1.02 -25.96 15.06
C ASN A 259 -0.68 -26.93 13.91
N VAL A 260 -1.20 -28.16 14.05
CA VAL A 260 -0.97 -29.25 13.09
C VAL A 260 -1.38 -28.86 11.67
N ARG A 261 -2.43 -28.03 11.52
CA ARG A 261 -2.90 -27.56 10.21
C ARG A 261 -1.84 -26.70 9.52
N MET A 262 -1.24 -25.76 10.24
CA MET A 262 -0.17 -24.92 9.69
C MET A 262 1.08 -25.78 9.40
N GLY A 263 1.43 -26.71 10.26
CA GLY A 263 2.53 -27.65 10.03
C GLY A 263 2.35 -28.49 8.76
N GLY A 264 1.16 -29.01 8.52
CA GLY A 264 0.82 -29.76 7.30
C GLY A 264 0.87 -28.86 6.05
N LEU A 265 0.33 -27.65 6.13
CA LEU A 265 0.35 -26.68 5.04
C LEU A 265 1.79 -26.26 4.70
N SER A 266 2.60 -25.94 5.71
CA SER A 266 3.99 -25.53 5.52
C SER A 266 4.80 -26.62 4.81
N ARG A 267 4.69 -27.90 5.25
CA ARG A 267 5.36 -29.01 4.56
C ARG A 267 4.87 -29.17 3.11
N LYS A 268 3.57 -29.08 2.88
CA LYS A 268 2.98 -29.14 1.52
C LYS A 268 3.56 -28.07 0.58
N LEU A 269 3.87 -26.89 1.12
CA LEU A 269 4.42 -25.77 0.35
C LEU A 269 5.96 -25.75 0.30
N GLY A 270 6.62 -26.77 0.87
CA GLY A 270 8.07 -26.94 0.78
C GLY A 270 8.88 -26.23 1.86
N PHE A 271 8.25 -25.76 2.94
CA PHE A 271 9.00 -25.18 4.05
C PHE A 271 9.78 -26.25 4.82
N ALA A 272 11.06 -26.02 5.06
CA ALA A 272 11.86 -26.74 6.03
C ALA A 272 11.45 -26.32 7.45
N LEU A 273 11.10 -27.27 8.30
CA LEU A 273 10.62 -26.99 9.66
C LEU A 273 11.70 -27.32 10.69
N SER A 274 11.88 -26.42 11.66
CA SER A 274 12.76 -26.57 12.82
C SER A 274 12.10 -26.06 14.09
N ASP A 275 12.56 -26.48 15.25
CA ASP A 275 12.12 -25.91 16.54
C ASP A 275 12.95 -24.66 16.86
N GLU A 276 12.31 -23.60 17.27
CA GLU A 276 12.95 -22.36 17.69
C GLU A 276 12.22 -21.77 18.90
N LYS A 277 12.81 -21.92 20.08
CA LYS A 277 12.31 -21.35 21.35
C LYS A 277 10.84 -21.68 21.67
N GLY A 278 10.45 -22.94 21.42
CA GLY A 278 9.08 -23.42 21.68
C GLY A 278 8.07 -23.08 20.57
N LEU A 279 8.51 -22.48 19.48
CA LEU A 279 7.74 -22.32 18.24
C LEU A 279 8.33 -23.23 17.15
N VAL A 280 7.50 -23.58 16.19
CA VAL A 280 7.98 -24.17 14.94
C VAL A 280 8.30 -23.05 13.97
N ARG A 281 9.56 -23.00 13.53
CA ARG A 281 10.02 -22.13 12.46
C ARG A 281 9.99 -22.87 11.14
N GLY A 282 9.32 -22.32 10.15
CA GLY A 282 9.38 -22.76 8.77
C GLY A 282 10.22 -21.82 7.94
N GLU A 283 11.10 -22.37 7.09
CA GLU A 283 11.93 -21.60 6.17
C GLU A 283 11.76 -22.13 4.75
N LEU A 284 11.54 -21.23 3.78
CA LEU A 284 11.43 -21.53 2.36
C LEU A 284 12.36 -20.63 1.56
N THR A 285 13.23 -21.22 0.77
CA THR A 285 13.99 -20.51 -0.29
C THR A 285 13.13 -20.46 -1.55
N LEU A 286 12.98 -19.27 -2.16
CA LEU A 286 12.08 -19.00 -3.29
C LEU A 286 12.78 -19.08 -4.65
#